data_1b51a3b747b240db1e4aeff0b0418e59
#
_entry.id   1b51a3b747b240db1e4aeff0b0418e59
#
_cell.length_a   1.000
_cell.length_b   1.000
_cell.length_c   1.000
_cell.angle_alpha   90.00
_cell.angle_beta   90.00
_cell.angle_gamma   90.00
#
_symmetry.space_group_name_H-M   'P 1'
#
loop_
_entity.id
_entity.type
_entity.pdbx_description
1 polymer ?
#
loop_
_entity_poly.entity_id
_entity_poly.type
_entity_poly.pdbx_seq_one_letter_code
_entity_poly.pdbx_strand_id
1 'polypeptide(L)'
;MNATAVSAVADSSLLMWVLAAASAIMTASICLGWLRQAQLTPTLRQNWLASIIGAAVLGTGFTTAVVLALAAEALPFPVGYRLRDAPLLWLGSMLAFWPALALLGCSVRWPAVLVGGLWIGAVTILLPAGWVFAAGFRPGITWRFDAVAVATVATGVGMCVALLMAFSESSRTDHRRTMARLGAALLMGMTVLAGQQMLMAGTNLPAQVGSVFRTEVPSSLLCLVLGVMVPLVWSLLMLDLRLRRQEQRRLERREKRSRRHLDSLARESQSLATRPAQAFADLPQSATDVEPVSTASAGRPG
;
A
#
# COMPACT_ATOMS: atom_id res chain seq x y z
N MET A 1 -35.01 29.55 -9.29
CA MET A 1 -33.55 29.31 -9.15
C MET A 1 -32.93 29.59 -10.51
N ASN A 2 -31.92 30.46 -10.59
CA ASN A 2 -31.29 30.83 -11.85
C ASN A 2 -30.44 29.66 -12.38
N ALA A 3 -30.47 29.42 -13.69
CA ALA A 3 -29.70 28.34 -14.35
C ALA A 3 -28.21 28.36 -14.00
N THR A 4 -27.62 29.54 -13.79
CA THR A 4 -26.25 29.74 -13.35
C THR A 4 -25.96 29.22 -11.93
N ALA A 5 -26.93 29.29 -11.03
CA ALA A 5 -26.78 28.75 -9.67
C ALA A 5 -26.86 27.21 -9.66
N VAL A 6 -27.68 26.64 -10.54
CA VAL A 6 -27.79 25.17 -10.68
C VAL A 6 -26.49 24.59 -11.28
N SER A 7 -25.92 25.24 -12.29
CA SER A 7 -24.62 24.80 -12.87
C SER A 7 -23.48 24.90 -11.85
N ALA A 8 -23.38 25.97 -11.08
CA ALA A 8 -22.34 26.15 -10.08
C ALA A 8 -22.40 25.09 -8.94
N VAL A 9 -23.61 24.69 -8.52
CA VAL A 9 -23.81 23.63 -7.53
C VAL A 9 -23.43 22.26 -8.11
N ALA A 10 -23.80 21.98 -9.36
CA ALA A 10 -23.43 20.76 -10.04
C ALA A 10 -21.91 20.64 -10.23
N ASP A 11 -21.24 21.73 -10.61
CA ASP A 11 -19.78 21.77 -10.79
C ASP A 11 -19.03 21.57 -9.47
N SER A 12 -19.53 22.15 -8.36
CA SER A 12 -18.92 21.96 -7.04
C SER A 12 -19.08 20.54 -6.52
N SER A 13 -20.21 19.88 -6.77
CA SER A 13 -20.43 18.49 -6.37
C SER A 13 -19.51 17.53 -7.14
N LEU A 14 -19.35 17.73 -8.44
CA LEU A 14 -18.47 16.93 -9.29
C LEU A 14 -17.01 17.06 -8.84
N LEU A 15 -16.54 18.27 -8.52
CA LEU A 15 -15.21 18.48 -7.98
C LEU A 15 -14.96 17.70 -6.70
N MET A 16 -15.92 17.72 -5.76
CA MET A 16 -15.81 16.97 -4.50
C MET A 16 -15.75 15.45 -4.74
N TRP A 17 -16.53 14.94 -5.70
CA TRP A 17 -16.47 13.52 -6.11
C TRP A 17 -15.10 13.14 -6.69
N VAL A 18 -14.54 13.99 -7.55
CA VAL A 18 -13.20 13.76 -8.12
C VAL A 18 -12.12 13.78 -7.03
N LEU A 19 -12.21 14.72 -6.08
CA LEU A 19 -11.28 14.79 -4.96
C LEU A 19 -11.41 13.57 -4.04
N ALA A 20 -12.64 13.10 -3.78
CA ALA A 20 -12.88 11.89 -3.01
C ALA A 20 -12.27 10.66 -3.68
N ALA A 21 -12.46 10.50 -4.99
CA ALA A 21 -11.89 9.41 -5.78
C ALA A 21 -10.36 9.47 -5.78
N ALA A 22 -9.79 10.64 -6.05
CA ALA A 22 -8.35 10.84 -6.04
C ALA A 22 -7.74 10.50 -4.66
N SER A 23 -8.36 10.97 -3.57
CA SER A 23 -7.94 10.67 -2.21
C SER A 23 -7.98 9.17 -1.91
N ALA A 24 -9.05 8.47 -2.27
CA ALA A 24 -9.19 7.04 -2.05
C ALA A 24 -8.13 6.23 -2.83
N ILE A 25 -7.92 6.54 -4.11
CA ILE A 25 -6.96 5.85 -4.97
C ILE A 25 -5.51 6.11 -4.52
N MET A 26 -5.17 7.36 -4.20
CA MET A 26 -3.84 7.70 -3.67
C MET A 26 -3.56 6.97 -2.37
N THR A 27 -4.52 6.98 -1.46
CA THR A 27 -4.43 6.26 -0.17
C THR A 27 -4.19 4.77 -0.37
N ALA A 28 -4.99 4.13 -1.21
CA ALA A 28 -4.83 2.72 -1.55
C ALA A 28 -3.43 2.43 -2.13
N SER A 29 -2.93 3.28 -3.03
CA SER A 29 -1.61 3.16 -3.64
C SER A 29 -0.48 3.22 -2.60
N ILE A 30 -0.58 4.16 -1.65
CA ILE A 30 0.40 4.33 -0.57
C ILE A 30 0.34 3.13 0.38
N CYS A 31 -0.87 2.75 0.82
CA CYS A 31 -1.07 1.62 1.71
C CYS A 31 -0.51 0.31 1.13
N LEU A 32 -0.81 -0.01 -0.13
CA LEU A 32 -0.24 -1.18 -0.83
C LEU A 32 1.29 -1.10 -0.93
N GLY A 33 1.84 0.11 -1.07
CA GLY A 33 3.29 0.36 -1.04
C GLY A 33 3.92 0.00 0.31
N TRP A 34 3.32 0.46 1.41
CA TRP A 34 3.76 0.19 2.78
C TRP A 34 3.56 -1.27 3.17
N LEU A 35 2.44 -1.87 2.81
CA LEU A 35 2.16 -3.28 3.09
C LEU A 35 3.21 -4.20 2.46
N ARG A 36 3.64 -3.90 1.24
CA ARG A 36 4.75 -4.63 0.62
C ARG A 36 6.08 -4.41 1.35
N GLN A 37 6.36 -3.20 1.81
CA GLN A 37 7.57 -2.94 2.56
C GLN A 37 7.57 -3.72 3.88
N ALA A 38 6.42 -3.83 4.55
CA ALA A 38 6.24 -4.66 5.72
C ALA A 38 6.61 -6.13 5.47
N GLN A 39 6.19 -6.69 4.32
CA GLN A 39 6.49 -8.07 3.94
C GLN A 39 7.98 -8.33 3.62
N LEU A 40 8.71 -7.31 3.21
CA LEU A 40 10.14 -7.41 2.88
C LEU A 40 11.05 -7.24 4.11
N THR A 41 10.50 -6.83 5.26
CA THR A 41 11.27 -6.59 6.48
C THR A 41 11.31 -7.85 7.34
N PRO A 42 12.52 -8.33 7.74
CA PRO A 42 12.67 -9.60 8.47
C PRO A 42 12.29 -9.49 9.94
N THR A 43 12.13 -8.29 10.51
CA THR A 43 11.89 -8.10 11.95
C THR A 43 10.42 -7.86 12.26
N LEU A 44 9.90 -8.59 13.25
CA LEU A 44 8.51 -8.49 13.71
C LEU A 44 8.13 -7.05 14.12
N ARG A 45 9.05 -6.34 14.78
CA ARG A 45 8.86 -4.96 15.23
C ARG A 45 8.66 -3.99 14.05
N GLN A 46 9.45 -4.15 12.99
CA GLN A 46 9.33 -3.28 11.79
C GLN A 46 8.04 -3.56 11.02
N ASN A 47 7.60 -4.83 10.99
CA ASN A 47 6.33 -5.21 10.40
C ASN A 47 5.14 -4.56 11.14
N TRP A 48 5.16 -4.56 12.48
CA TRP A 48 4.14 -3.89 13.30
C TRP A 48 4.10 -2.39 13.04
N LEU A 49 5.24 -1.70 13.01
CA LEU A 49 5.33 -0.28 12.70
C LEU A 49 4.80 0.04 11.31
N ALA A 50 5.16 -0.76 10.32
CA ALA A 50 4.67 -0.59 8.95
C ALA A 50 3.14 -0.80 8.85
N SER A 51 2.59 -1.76 9.60
CA SER A 51 1.15 -1.99 9.68
C SER A 51 0.40 -0.85 10.36
N ILE A 52 0.96 -0.26 11.42
CA ILE A 52 0.39 0.93 12.09
C ILE A 52 0.38 2.13 11.14
N ILE A 53 1.51 2.40 10.47
CA ILE A 53 1.60 3.48 9.48
C ILE A 53 0.61 3.25 8.34
N GLY A 54 0.55 2.03 7.81
CA GLY A 54 -0.41 1.65 6.77
C GLY A 54 -1.86 1.87 7.22
N ALA A 55 -2.19 1.52 8.47
CA ALA A 55 -3.53 1.73 9.04
C ALA A 55 -3.86 3.21 9.23
N ALA A 56 -2.89 4.01 9.69
CA ALA A 56 -3.05 5.46 9.80
C ALA A 56 -3.29 6.10 8.42
N VAL A 57 -2.53 5.66 7.41
CA VAL A 57 -2.71 6.08 6.01
C VAL A 57 -4.10 5.71 5.52
N LEU A 58 -4.48 4.43 5.65
CA LEU A 58 -5.75 3.93 5.13
C LEU A 58 -6.94 4.57 5.85
N GLY A 59 -6.88 4.65 7.18
CA GLY A 59 -7.92 5.28 8.01
C GLY A 59 -8.11 6.75 7.67
N THR A 60 -7.02 7.53 7.60
CA THR A 60 -7.11 8.96 7.24
C THR A 60 -7.65 9.15 5.83
N GLY A 61 -7.13 8.44 4.86
CA GLY A 61 -7.48 8.66 3.46
C GLY A 61 -8.89 8.20 3.12
N PHE A 62 -9.35 7.06 3.64
CA PHE A 62 -10.72 6.61 3.42
C PHE A 62 -11.72 7.47 4.17
N THR A 63 -11.40 7.92 5.39
CA THR A 63 -12.20 8.92 6.10
C THR A 63 -12.33 10.21 5.28
N THR A 64 -11.22 10.70 4.71
CA THR A 64 -11.25 11.89 3.84
C THR A 64 -12.12 11.67 2.61
N ALA A 65 -11.96 10.53 1.92
CA ALA A 65 -12.77 10.21 0.75
C ALA A 65 -14.26 10.14 1.09
N VAL A 66 -14.61 9.52 2.22
CA VAL A 66 -16.00 9.41 2.71
C VAL A 66 -16.58 10.78 3.04
N VAL A 67 -15.86 11.64 3.76
CA VAL A 67 -16.33 12.99 4.14
C VAL A 67 -16.51 13.87 2.90
N LEU A 68 -15.56 13.83 1.95
CA LEU A 68 -15.69 14.57 0.69
C LEU A 68 -16.87 14.08 -0.15
N ALA A 69 -17.09 12.78 -0.22
CA ALA A 69 -18.21 12.19 -0.94
C ALA A 69 -19.55 12.51 -0.26
N LEU A 70 -19.61 12.50 1.08
CA LEU A 70 -20.81 12.96 1.82
C LEU A 70 -21.10 14.45 1.58
N ALA A 71 -20.06 15.27 1.47
CA ALA A 71 -20.23 16.70 1.17
C ALA A 71 -20.62 16.95 -0.29
N ALA A 72 -20.28 16.01 -1.19
CA ALA A 72 -20.71 16.07 -2.59
C ALA A 72 -22.19 15.72 -2.79
N GLU A 73 -22.80 15.01 -1.82
CA GLU A 73 -24.24 14.77 -1.82
C GLU A 73 -24.99 16.09 -1.65
N ALA A 74 -25.89 16.40 -2.58
CA ALA A 74 -26.67 17.62 -2.57
C ALA A 74 -27.77 17.54 -1.50
N LEU A 75 -27.40 17.57 -0.23
CA LEU A 75 -28.35 17.58 0.88
C LEU A 75 -29.03 18.95 0.95
N PRO A 76 -30.35 19.00 1.17
CA PRO A 76 -31.12 20.26 1.17
C PRO A 76 -30.90 21.14 2.40
N PHE A 77 -29.97 20.74 3.28
CA PHE A 77 -29.64 21.44 4.52
C PHE A 77 -28.12 21.41 4.80
N PRO A 78 -27.59 22.43 5.49
CA PRO A 78 -26.17 22.44 5.87
C PRO A 78 -25.91 21.38 6.94
N VAL A 79 -24.87 20.58 6.70
CA VAL A 79 -24.40 19.53 7.61
C VAL A 79 -23.29 20.09 8.49
N GLY A 80 -23.40 19.85 9.79
CA GLY A 80 -22.32 20.10 10.76
C GLY A 80 -22.00 18.83 11.51
N TYR A 81 -20.78 18.75 12.02
CA TYR A 81 -20.29 17.61 12.78
C TYR A 81 -19.98 18.01 14.22
N ARG A 82 -20.25 17.11 15.16
CA ARG A 82 -19.88 17.32 16.55
C ARG A 82 -18.37 17.31 16.70
N LEU A 83 -17.83 18.37 17.30
CA LEU A 83 -16.37 18.57 17.45
C LEU A 83 -15.68 17.40 18.16
N ARG A 84 -16.34 16.76 19.11
CA ARG A 84 -15.79 15.62 19.87
C ARG A 84 -15.78 14.32 19.05
N ASP A 85 -16.80 14.10 18.23
CA ASP A 85 -17.00 12.80 17.56
C ASP A 85 -16.13 12.68 16.30
N ALA A 86 -15.84 13.78 15.61
CA ALA A 86 -15.01 13.79 14.42
C ALA A 86 -13.58 13.23 14.66
N PRO A 87 -12.80 13.68 15.65
CA PRO A 87 -11.48 13.10 15.93
C PRO A 87 -11.56 11.66 16.46
N LEU A 88 -12.63 11.30 17.20
CA LEU A 88 -12.83 9.93 17.68
C LEU A 88 -13.09 8.96 16.52
N LEU A 89 -13.91 9.34 15.55
CA LEU A 89 -14.15 8.54 14.35
C LEU A 89 -12.90 8.43 13.50
N TRP A 90 -12.15 9.51 13.37
CA TRP A 90 -10.89 9.51 12.63
C TRP A 90 -9.86 8.56 13.27
N LEU A 91 -9.60 8.65 14.56
CA LEU A 91 -8.71 7.75 15.28
C LEU A 91 -9.26 6.31 15.31
N GLY A 92 -10.58 6.16 15.51
CA GLY A 92 -11.26 4.88 15.47
C GLY A 92 -11.09 4.17 14.13
N SER A 93 -11.13 4.91 13.01
CA SER A 93 -10.90 4.34 11.68
C SER A 93 -9.48 3.78 11.53
N MET A 94 -8.46 4.49 12.03
CA MET A 94 -7.08 4.01 12.00
C MET A 94 -6.93 2.71 12.80
N LEU A 95 -7.50 2.67 14.00
CA LEU A 95 -7.46 1.48 14.84
C LEU A 95 -8.23 0.31 14.22
N ALA A 96 -9.37 0.58 13.56
CA ALA A 96 -10.19 -0.44 12.93
C ALA A 96 -9.51 -1.10 11.71
N PHE A 97 -8.70 -0.36 10.93
CA PHE A 97 -7.95 -0.93 9.80
C PHE A 97 -6.69 -1.69 10.23
N TRP A 98 -6.14 -1.39 11.40
CA TRP A 98 -4.88 -1.97 11.84
C TRP A 98 -4.85 -3.52 11.91
N PRO A 99 -5.87 -4.24 12.46
CA PRO A 99 -5.82 -5.70 12.54
C PRO A 99 -5.71 -6.37 11.16
N ALA A 100 -6.44 -5.85 10.16
CA ALA A 100 -6.37 -6.35 8.79
C ALA A 100 -4.97 -6.17 8.19
N LEU A 101 -4.36 -5.00 8.37
CA LEU A 101 -3.03 -4.73 7.83
C LEU A 101 -1.94 -5.48 8.60
N ALA A 102 -2.09 -5.69 9.90
CA ALA A 102 -1.20 -6.55 10.68
C ALA A 102 -1.25 -8.00 10.20
N LEU A 103 -2.45 -8.53 9.95
CA LEU A 103 -2.65 -9.87 9.38
C LEU A 103 -1.99 -10.01 8.01
N LEU A 104 -2.24 -9.05 7.10
CA LEU A 104 -1.69 -9.04 5.75
C LEU A 104 -0.17 -8.81 5.73
N GLY A 105 0.38 -8.10 6.70
CA GLY A 105 1.81 -7.92 6.89
C GLY A 105 2.52 -9.19 7.34
N CYS A 106 1.87 -10.01 8.19
CA CYS A 106 2.44 -11.26 8.69
C CYS A 106 2.31 -12.44 7.73
N SER A 107 1.27 -12.47 6.90
CA SER A 107 0.97 -13.62 6.04
C SER A 107 0.26 -13.20 4.76
N VAL A 108 0.85 -13.58 3.62
CA VAL A 108 0.26 -13.35 2.28
C VAL A 108 -0.49 -14.59 1.78
N ARG A 109 -0.86 -15.49 2.67
CA ARG A 109 -1.65 -16.66 2.28
C ARG A 109 -3.05 -16.23 1.87
N TRP A 110 -3.63 -16.91 0.88
CA TRP A 110 -4.95 -16.58 0.36
C TRP A 110 -6.06 -16.44 1.45
N PRO A 111 -6.09 -17.22 2.55
CA PRO A 111 -7.09 -17.01 3.59
C PRO A 111 -6.91 -15.68 4.34
N ALA A 112 -5.65 -15.26 4.59
CA ALA A 112 -5.35 -13.98 5.22
C ALA A 112 -5.77 -12.81 4.33
N VAL A 113 -5.62 -12.93 3.01
CA VAL A 113 -6.06 -11.91 2.05
C VAL A 113 -7.59 -11.81 2.04
N LEU A 114 -8.31 -12.93 2.09
CA LEU A 114 -9.77 -12.94 2.18
C LEU A 114 -10.26 -12.31 3.49
N VAL A 115 -9.74 -12.76 4.63
CA VAL A 115 -10.14 -12.23 5.94
C VAL A 115 -9.79 -10.74 6.04
N GLY A 116 -8.58 -10.35 5.63
CA GLY A 116 -8.16 -8.95 5.62
C GLY A 116 -9.00 -8.08 4.69
N GLY A 117 -9.31 -8.57 3.48
CA GLY A 117 -10.14 -7.85 2.51
C GLY A 117 -11.58 -7.68 2.97
N LEU A 118 -12.21 -8.73 3.51
CA LEU A 118 -13.55 -8.67 4.09
C LEU A 118 -13.59 -7.71 5.28
N TRP A 119 -12.58 -7.75 6.15
CA TRP A 119 -12.47 -6.83 7.29
C TRP A 119 -12.35 -5.38 6.83
N ILE A 120 -11.44 -5.08 5.88
CA ILE A 120 -11.29 -3.74 5.31
C ILE A 120 -12.61 -3.28 4.68
N GLY A 121 -13.30 -4.16 3.94
CA GLY A 121 -14.60 -3.86 3.34
C GLY A 121 -15.67 -3.53 4.37
N ALA A 122 -15.77 -4.31 5.45
CA ALA A 122 -16.72 -4.07 6.55
C ALA A 122 -16.43 -2.72 7.23
N VAL A 123 -15.18 -2.44 7.59
CA VAL A 123 -14.78 -1.15 8.18
C VAL A 123 -15.09 0.01 7.24
N THR A 124 -14.87 -0.17 5.93
CA THR A 124 -15.17 0.86 4.91
C THR A 124 -16.65 1.23 4.87
N ILE A 125 -17.56 0.27 5.07
CA ILE A 125 -19.01 0.54 5.13
C ILE A 125 -19.43 1.15 6.48
N LEU A 126 -18.75 0.82 7.56
CA LEU A 126 -19.00 1.43 8.87
C LEU A 126 -18.58 2.90 8.94
N LEU A 127 -17.58 3.32 8.15
CA LEU A 127 -17.11 4.70 8.13
C LEU A 127 -18.20 5.72 7.77
N PRO A 128 -18.89 5.64 6.60
CA PRO A 128 -19.94 6.60 6.27
C PRO A 128 -21.10 6.54 7.27
N ALA A 129 -21.45 5.37 7.79
CA ALA A 129 -22.47 5.23 8.83
C ALA A 129 -22.06 5.98 10.11
N GLY A 130 -20.82 5.88 10.54
CA GLY A 130 -20.26 6.61 11.67
C GLY A 130 -20.30 8.13 11.46
N TRP A 131 -19.89 8.61 10.28
CA TRP A 131 -19.92 10.04 9.94
C TRP A 131 -21.34 10.61 9.86
N VAL A 132 -22.29 9.84 9.33
CA VAL A 132 -23.72 10.21 9.36
C VAL A 132 -24.24 10.30 10.79
N PHE A 133 -23.82 9.38 11.68
CA PHE A 133 -24.17 9.44 13.09
C PHE A 133 -23.56 10.67 13.78
N ALA A 134 -22.29 10.99 13.51
CA ALA A 134 -21.62 12.18 14.06
C ALA A 134 -22.23 13.51 13.57
N ALA A 135 -22.86 13.50 12.40
CA ALA A 135 -23.61 14.66 11.90
C ALA A 135 -24.92 14.91 12.67
N GLY A 136 -25.38 13.97 13.51
CA GLY A 136 -26.52 14.14 14.42
C GLY A 136 -27.81 14.47 13.70
N PHE A 137 -28.15 13.72 12.65
CA PHE A 137 -29.41 13.93 11.93
C PHE A 137 -30.64 13.61 12.82
N ARG A 138 -31.62 14.52 12.83
CA ARG A 138 -32.89 14.33 13.53
C ARG A 138 -34.05 14.69 12.59
N PRO A 139 -35.16 13.87 12.56
CA PRO A 139 -35.26 12.52 13.11
C PRO A 139 -34.21 11.60 12.47
N GLY A 140 -33.77 10.54 13.18
CA GLY A 140 -32.67 9.68 12.76
C GLY A 140 -32.88 9.08 11.38
N ILE A 141 -31.77 8.81 10.69
CA ILE A 141 -31.77 8.09 9.41
C ILE A 141 -32.02 6.60 9.69
N THR A 142 -32.93 6.00 8.96
CA THR A 142 -33.16 4.56 9.00
C THR A 142 -32.48 3.89 7.80
N TRP A 143 -31.79 2.81 8.07
CA TRP A 143 -31.07 2.04 7.07
C TRP A 143 -31.84 0.79 6.71
N ARG A 144 -31.96 0.51 5.42
CA ARG A 144 -32.47 -0.78 4.97
C ARG A 144 -31.42 -1.84 5.17
N PHE A 145 -31.72 -2.85 5.96
CA PHE A 145 -30.76 -3.91 6.31
C PHE A 145 -30.27 -4.67 5.08
N ASP A 146 -31.12 -4.93 4.10
CA ASP A 146 -30.78 -5.54 2.83
C ASP A 146 -29.71 -4.73 2.05
N ALA A 147 -29.90 -3.42 1.96
CA ALA A 147 -28.94 -2.54 1.29
C ALA A 147 -27.58 -2.49 2.00
N VAL A 148 -27.58 -2.44 3.34
CA VAL A 148 -26.34 -2.49 4.15
C VAL A 148 -25.62 -3.82 3.93
N ALA A 149 -26.33 -4.94 3.95
CA ALA A 149 -25.76 -6.25 3.73
C ALA A 149 -25.13 -6.37 2.33
N VAL A 150 -25.87 -5.96 1.28
CA VAL A 150 -25.37 -5.97 -0.10
C VAL A 150 -24.14 -5.06 -0.25
N ALA A 151 -24.17 -3.84 0.29
CA ALA A 151 -23.05 -2.91 0.24
C ALA A 151 -21.80 -3.52 0.94
N THR A 152 -21.98 -4.15 2.11
CA THR A 152 -20.89 -4.77 2.87
C THR A 152 -20.27 -5.93 2.09
N VAL A 153 -21.09 -6.82 1.54
CA VAL A 153 -20.60 -7.97 0.75
C VAL A 153 -19.90 -7.49 -0.52
N ALA A 154 -20.51 -6.58 -1.28
CA ALA A 154 -19.94 -6.05 -2.52
C ALA A 154 -18.59 -5.36 -2.27
N THR A 155 -18.52 -4.52 -1.22
CA THR A 155 -17.29 -3.83 -0.84
C THR A 155 -16.23 -4.83 -0.35
N GLY A 156 -16.62 -5.81 0.46
CA GLY A 156 -15.72 -6.87 0.92
C GLY A 156 -15.12 -7.68 -0.23
N VAL A 157 -15.95 -8.10 -1.19
CA VAL A 157 -15.50 -8.82 -2.40
C VAL A 157 -14.58 -7.93 -3.24
N GLY A 158 -14.94 -6.67 -3.47
CA GLY A 158 -14.10 -5.72 -4.21
C GLY A 158 -12.73 -5.52 -3.56
N MET A 159 -12.67 -5.41 -2.22
CA MET A 159 -11.41 -5.32 -1.47
C MET A 159 -10.58 -6.60 -1.58
N CYS A 160 -11.21 -7.78 -1.49
CA CYS A 160 -10.52 -9.06 -1.68
C CYS A 160 -9.91 -9.16 -3.08
N VAL A 161 -10.66 -8.82 -4.13
CA VAL A 161 -10.16 -8.83 -5.52
C VAL A 161 -9.00 -7.86 -5.70
N ALA A 162 -9.12 -6.64 -5.16
CA ALA A 162 -8.04 -5.64 -5.22
C ALA A 162 -6.76 -6.14 -4.53
N LEU A 163 -6.88 -6.73 -3.34
CA LEU A 163 -5.74 -7.31 -2.62
C LEU A 163 -5.16 -8.53 -3.35
N LEU A 164 -5.98 -9.42 -3.88
CA LEU A 164 -5.52 -10.55 -4.68
C LEU A 164 -4.75 -10.08 -5.92
N MET A 165 -5.24 -9.05 -6.63
CA MET A 165 -4.51 -8.42 -7.73
C MET A 165 -3.16 -7.87 -7.27
N ALA A 166 -3.10 -7.19 -6.11
CA ALA A 166 -1.87 -6.61 -5.59
C ALA A 166 -0.82 -7.67 -5.21
N PHE A 167 -1.25 -8.85 -4.75
CA PHE A 167 -0.36 -9.90 -4.25
C PHE A 167 -0.09 -11.04 -5.26
N SER A 168 -0.92 -11.22 -6.30
CA SER A 168 -0.78 -12.32 -7.28
C SER A 168 0.48 -12.24 -8.16
N GLU A 169 1.34 -11.27 -7.97
CA GLU A 169 2.36 -10.85 -8.92
C GLU A 169 3.80 -11.28 -8.60
N SER A 170 3.98 -12.33 -7.85
CA SER A 170 5.33 -12.76 -7.43
C SER A 170 6.30 -13.08 -8.61
N SER A 171 5.80 -13.32 -9.83
CA SER A 171 6.60 -13.83 -10.98
C SER A 171 6.61 -12.94 -12.23
N ARG A 172 6.01 -11.75 -12.22
CA ARG A 172 5.88 -10.91 -13.44
C ARG A 172 6.97 -9.85 -13.58
N THR A 173 7.17 -9.37 -14.84
CA THR A 173 8.09 -8.27 -15.16
C THR A 173 7.74 -6.99 -14.40
N ASP A 174 8.73 -6.13 -14.10
CA ASP A 174 8.56 -4.89 -13.31
C ASP A 174 7.45 -3.97 -13.81
N HIS A 175 7.25 -3.88 -15.13
CA HIS A 175 6.19 -3.05 -15.72
C HIS A 175 4.79 -3.60 -15.39
N ARG A 176 4.57 -4.90 -15.57
CA ARG A 176 3.28 -5.55 -15.25
C ARG A 176 2.94 -5.45 -13.77
N ARG A 177 3.95 -5.54 -12.89
CA ARG A 177 3.77 -5.34 -11.43
C ARG A 177 3.27 -3.95 -11.09
N THR A 178 3.81 -2.93 -11.75
CA THR A 178 3.39 -1.54 -11.52
C THR A 178 1.95 -1.31 -11.99
N MET A 179 1.59 -1.82 -13.17
CA MET A 179 0.23 -1.70 -13.71
C MET A 179 -0.81 -2.39 -12.86
N ALA A 180 -0.53 -3.60 -12.38
CA ALA A 180 -1.52 -4.30 -11.54
C ALA A 180 -1.66 -3.68 -10.15
N ARG A 181 -0.61 -3.05 -9.59
CA ARG A 181 -0.76 -2.26 -8.36
C ARG A 181 -1.60 -1.02 -8.56
N LEU A 182 -1.38 -0.31 -9.68
CA LEU A 182 -2.22 0.82 -10.02
C LEU A 182 -3.67 0.38 -10.21
N GLY A 183 -3.88 -0.74 -10.91
CA GLY A 183 -5.19 -1.35 -11.07
C GLY A 183 -5.83 -1.77 -9.74
N ALA A 184 -5.06 -2.39 -8.85
CA ALA A 184 -5.52 -2.75 -7.50
C ALA A 184 -5.88 -1.52 -6.66
N ALA A 185 -5.05 -0.47 -6.70
CA ALA A 185 -5.32 0.78 -5.98
C ALA A 185 -6.56 1.49 -6.52
N LEU A 186 -6.72 1.52 -7.85
CA LEU A 186 -7.90 2.08 -8.51
C LEU A 186 -9.15 1.29 -8.14
N LEU A 187 -9.10 -0.04 -8.22
CA LEU A 187 -10.21 -0.90 -7.84
C LEU A 187 -10.59 -0.69 -6.36
N MET A 188 -9.59 -0.64 -5.47
CA MET A 188 -9.79 -0.43 -4.04
C MET A 188 -10.44 0.93 -3.77
N GLY A 189 -9.95 2.02 -4.39
CA GLY A 189 -10.51 3.36 -4.25
C GLY A 189 -11.94 3.46 -4.80
N MET A 190 -12.20 2.89 -5.97
CA MET A 190 -13.54 2.87 -6.56
C MET A 190 -14.51 2.03 -5.74
N THR A 191 -14.05 0.94 -5.14
CA THR A 191 -14.86 0.09 -4.26
C THR A 191 -15.32 0.85 -3.01
N VAL A 192 -14.49 1.72 -2.44
CA VAL A 192 -14.87 2.59 -1.30
C VAL A 192 -16.04 3.49 -1.69
N LEU A 193 -15.94 4.18 -2.82
CA LEU A 193 -16.99 5.11 -3.28
C LEU A 193 -18.27 4.39 -3.70
N ALA A 194 -18.14 3.27 -4.40
CA ALA A 194 -19.28 2.45 -4.80
C ALA A 194 -20.02 1.90 -3.58
N GLY A 195 -19.28 1.40 -2.57
CA GLY A 195 -19.85 0.93 -1.31
C GLY A 195 -20.60 2.04 -0.56
N GLN A 196 -20.03 3.25 -0.51
CA GLN A 196 -20.70 4.40 0.08
C GLN A 196 -21.99 4.77 -0.68
N GLN A 197 -21.95 4.77 -2.01
CA GLN A 197 -23.14 5.06 -2.83
C GLN A 197 -24.25 4.02 -2.63
N MET A 198 -23.88 2.74 -2.60
CA MET A 198 -24.84 1.67 -2.31
C MET A 198 -25.46 1.82 -0.91
N LEU A 199 -24.66 2.21 0.07
CA LEU A 199 -25.14 2.47 1.42
C LEU A 199 -26.10 3.66 1.44
N MET A 200 -25.76 4.78 0.78
CA MET A 200 -26.60 5.97 0.71
C MET A 200 -27.91 5.72 -0.04
N ALA A 201 -27.88 4.93 -1.11
CA ALA A 201 -29.08 4.51 -1.84
C ALA A 201 -30.05 3.67 -0.98
N GLY A 202 -29.52 3.01 0.07
CA GLY A 202 -30.32 2.26 1.05
C GLY A 202 -30.83 3.09 2.23
N THR A 203 -30.59 4.41 2.27
CA THR A 203 -31.07 5.27 3.36
C THR A 203 -32.46 5.81 3.07
N ASN A 204 -33.31 5.77 4.09
CA ASN A 204 -34.58 6.48 4.07
C ASN A 204 -34.41 7.82 4.80
N LEU A 205 -34.39 8.92 4.05
CA LEU A 205 -34.31 10.27 4.58
C LEU A 205 -35.73 10.82 4.77
N PRO A 206 -36.20 11.05 6.01
CA PRO A 206 -37.47 11.74 6.23
C PRO A 206 -37.41 13.17 5.67
N ALA A 207 -38.52 13.69 5.18
CA ALA A 207 -38.61 15.00 4.53
C ALA A 207 -38.16 16.20 5.41
N GLN A 208 -38.13 16.04 6.74
CA GLN A 208 -37.79 17.07 7.72
C GLN A 208 -36.48 16.85 8.45
N VAL A 209 -35.50 16.18 7.82
CA VAL A 209 -34.18 15.92 8.44
C VAL A 209 -33.35 17.20 8.50
N GLY A 210 -32.71 17.44 9.64
CA GLY A 210 -31.73 18.50 9.83
C GLY A 210 -30.58 18.05 10.71
N SER A 211 -29.39 18.64 10.54
CA SER A 211 -28.23 18.41 11.44
C SER A 211 -28.37 19.28 12.68
N VAL A 212 -28.24 18.67 13.86
CA VAL A 212 -28.27 19.36 15.16
C VAL A 212 -26.99 20.18 15.40
N PHE A 213 -25.87 19.79 14.82
CA PHE A 213 -24.54 20.36 15.09
C PHE A 213 -24.10 21.42 14.04
N ARG A 214 -25.03 22.12 13.42
CA ARG A 214 -24.78 23.13 12.38
C ARG A 214 -23.71 24.17 12.73
N THR A 215 -23.59 24.51 14.01
CA THR A 215 -22.74 25.62 14.51
C THR A 215 -21.38 25.14 15.02
N GLU A 216 -21.14 23.83 15.18
CA GLU A 216 -19.88 23.35 15.75
C GLU A 216 -18.78 23.27 14.69
N VAL A 217 -18.85 22.31 13.79
CA VAL A 217 -17.89 22.15 12.69
C VAL A 217 -18.63 22.09 11.38
N PRO A 218 -18.63 23.15 10.58
CA PRO A 218 -19.28 23.13 9.28
C PRO A 218 -18.57 22.15 8.32
N SER A 219 -19.35 21.43 7.52
CA SER A 219 -18.82 20.47 6.55
C SER A 219 -17.83 21.12 5.58
N SER A 220 -18.02 22.37 5.20
CA SER A 220 -17.13 23.12 4.31
C SER A 220 -15.72 23.28 4.88
N LEU A 221 -15.60 23.60 6.18
CA LEU A 221 -14.31 23.72 6.85
C LEU A 221 -13.61 22.36 6.96
N LEU A 222 -14.36 21.31 7.30
CA LEU A 222 -13.82 19.95 7.38
C LEU A 222 -13.33 19.47 6.00
N CYS A 223 -14.12 19.72 4.94
CA CYS A 223 -13.73 19.38 3.57
C CYS A 223 -12.51 20.16 3.10
N LEU A 224 -12.41 21.45 3.43
CA LEU A 224 -11.24 22.27 3.09
C LEU A 224 -9.98 21.73 3.77
N VAL A 225 -10.05 21.48 5.08
CA VAL A 225 -8.92 20.94 5.85
C VAL A 225 -8.50 19.55 5.32
N LEU A 226 -9.44 18.62 5.18
CA LEU A 226 -9.15 17.27 4.70
C LEU A 226 -8.73 17.28 3.23
N GLY A 227 -9.40 18.08 2.39
CA GLY A 227 -9.14 18.14 0.95
C GLY A 227 -7.78 18.77 0.59
N VAL A 228 -7.22 19.61 1.46
CA VAL A 228 -5.89 20.22 1.24
C VAL A 228 -4.81 19.50 2.02
N MET A 229 -5.00 19.26 3.32
CA MET A 229 -3.96 18.70 4.17
C MET A 229 -3.66 17.24 3.87
N VAL A 230 -4.67 16.43 3.57
CA VAL A 230 -4.45 15.00 3.32
C VAL A 230 -3.67 14.75 2.02
N PRO A 231 -4.01 15.33 0.86
CA PRO A 231 -3.20 15.21 -0.34
C PRO A 231 -1.77 15.74 -0.17
N LEU A 232 -1.57 16.79 0.62
CA LEU A 232 -0.25 17.34 0.90
C LEU A 232 0.59 16.34 1.71
N VAL A 233 0.05 15.80 2.80
CA VAL A 233 0.72 14.78 3.61
C VAL A 233 0.99 13.52 2.77
N TRP A 234 0.03 13.10 1.93
CA TRP A 234 0.20 11.96 1.03
C TRP A 234 1.31 12.19 0.01
N SER A 235 1.41 13.39 -0.54
CA SER A 235 2.47 13.74 -1.48
C SER A 235 3.84 13.66 -0.83
N LEU A 236 3.98 14.13 0.41
CA LEU A 236 5.22 14.02 1.19
C LEU A 236 5.56 12.56 1.52
N LEU A 237 4.59 11.74 1.92
CA LEU A 237 4.81 10.31 2.18
C LEU A 237 5.19 9.56 0.91
N MET A 238 4.57 9.88 -0.23
CA MET A 238 4.95 9.31 -1.53
C MET A 238 6.36 9.69 -1.93
N LEU A 239 6.77 10.94 -1.67
CA LEU A 239 8.13 11.41 -1.93
C LEU A 239 9.14 10.65 -1.07
N ASP A 240 8.88 10.51 0.25
CA ASP A 240 9.73 9.73 1.17
C ASP A 240 9.87 8.27 0.70
N LEU A 241 8.76 7.61 0.35
CA LEU A 241 8.79 6.24 -0.19
C LEU A 241 9.62 6.13 -1.49
N ARG A 242 9.54 7.14 -2.37
CA ARG A 242 10.33 7.16 -3.62
C ARG A 242 11.81 7.33 -3.32
N LEU A 243 12.17 8.23 -2.40
CA LEU A 243 13.55 8.47 -2.01
C LEU A 243 14.18 7.22 -1.39
N ARG A 244 13.50 6.57 -0.44
CA ARG A 244 13.94 5.31 0.18
C ARG A 244 14.16 4.19 -0.85
N ARG A 245 13.26 4.05 -1.83
CA ARG A 245 13.43 3.08 -2.93
C ARG A 245 14.63 3.41 -3.81
N GLN A 246 14.90 4.68 -4.05
CA GLN A 246 16.09 5.09 -4.82
C GLN A 246 17.38 4.78 -4.07
N GLU A 247 17.43 5.02 -2.76
CA GLU A 247 18.57 4.69 -1.91
C GLU A 247 18.83 3.18 -1.88
N GLN A 248 17.79 2.37 -1.69
CA GLN A 248 17.91 0.90 -1.75
C GLN A 248 18.48 0.42 -3.09
N ARG A 249 17.96 0.94 -4.20
CA ARG A 249 18.48 0.62 -5.54
C ARG A 249 19.94 1.04 -5.73
N ARG A 250 20.35 2.17 -5.13
CA ARG A 250 21.76 2.63 -5.16
C ARG A 250 22.67 1.69 -4.37
N LEU A 251 22.23 1.25 -3.19
CA LEU A 251 22.94 0.29 -2.35
C LEU A 251 23.10 -1.07 -3.06
N GLU A 252 22.02 -1.61 -3.63
CA GLU A 252 22.05 -2.85 -4.40
C GLU A 252 23.01 -2.77 -5.61
N ARG A 253 23.03 -1.62 -6.30
CA ARG A 253 23.97 -1.40 -7.43
C ARG A 253 25.43 -1.34 -6.96
N ARG A 254 25.69 -0.73 -5.79
CA ARG A 254 27.04 -0.70 -5.20
C ARG A 254 27.48 -2.10 -4.80
N GLU A 255 26.61 -2.85 -4.14
CA GLU A 255 26.89 -4.23 -3.74
C GLU A 255 27.17 -5.14 -4.96
N LYS A 256 26.34 -5.05 -6.01
CA LYS A 256 26.57 -5.79 -7.26
C LYS A 256 27.90 -5.42 -7.93
N ARG A 257 28.30 -4.14 -7.89
CA ARG A 257 29.61 -3.71 -8.43
C ARG A 257 30.76 -4.27 -7.58
N SER A 258 30.64 -4.21 -6.26
CA SER A 258 31.63 -4.76 -5.35
C SER A 258 31.80 -6.28 -5.53
N ARG A 259 30.70 -7.03 -5.63
CA ARG A 259 30.75 -8.48 -5.92
C ARG A 259 31.41 -8.77 -7.27
N ARG A 260 31.06 -8.05 -8.34
CA ARG A 260 31.72 -8.22 -9.65
C ARG A 260 33.21 -7.93 -9.59
N HIS A 261 33.63 -6.94 -8.81
CA HIS A 261 35.05 -6.63 -8.63
C HIS A 261 35.77 -7.73 -7.86
N LEU A 262 35.16 -8.28 -6.81
CA LEU A 262 35.71 -9.43 -6.08
C LEU A 262 35.78 -10.67 -6.96
N ASP A 263 34.75 -10.94 -7.78
CA ASP A 263 34.78 -12.07 -8.73
C ASP A 263 35.86 -11.90 -9.80
N SER A 264 36.13 -10.66 -10.26
CA SER A 264 37.21 -10.40 -11.22
C SER A 264 38.59 -10.63 -10.58
N LEU A 265 38.80 -10.18 -9.35
CA LEU A 265 40.04 -10.42 -8.61
C LEU A 265 40.27 -11.92 -8.30
N ALA A 266 39.18 -12.64 -7.95
CA ALA A 266 39.24 -14.07 -7.74
C ALA A 266 39.64 -14.84 -9.01
N ARG A 267 39.11 -14.46 -10.17
CA ARG A 267 39.50 -15.04 -11.46
C ARG A 267 40.96 -14.74 -11.84
N GLU A 268 41.38 -13.50 -11.58
CA GLU A 268 42.77 -13.09 -11.82
C GLU A 268 43.73 -13.85 -10.95
N SER A 269 43.44 -14.03 -9.66
CA SER A 269 44.26 -14.84 -8.73
C SER A 269 44.31 -16.31 -9.14
N GLN A 270 43.18 -16.89 -9.63
CA GLN A 270 43.15 -18.25 -10.17
C GLN A 270 44.02 -18.37 -11.44
N SER A 271 43.96 -17.39 -12.34
CA SER A 271 44.76 -17.39 -13.55
C SER A 271 46.27 -17.27 -13.28
N LEU A 272 46.62 -16.50 -12.24
CA LEU A 272 48.00 -16.41 -11.78
C LEU A 272 48.49 -17.70 -11.10
N ALA A 273 47.62 -18.40 -10.38
CA ALA A 273 47.94 -19.68 -9.76
C ALA A 273 48.14 -20.84 -10.78
N THR A 274 47.41 -20.78 -11.90
CA THR A 274 47.52 -21.82 -12.96
C THR A 274 48.69 -21.57 -13.92
N ARG A 275 49.22 -20.36 -14.07
CA ARG A 275 50.36 -20.03 -14.92
C ARG A 275 51.63 -20.80 -14.57
N PRO A 276 52.10 -20.92 -13.30
CA PRO A 276 53.31 -21.69 -12.99
C PRO A 276 53.14 -23.18 -13.28
N ALA A 277 51.95 -23.75 -13.09
CA ALA A 277 51.68 -25.15 -13.38
C ALA A 277 51.78 -25.46 -14.90
N GLN A 278 51.35 -24.57 -15.76
CA GLN A 278 51.49 -24.70 -17.21
C GLN A 278 52.96 -24.50 -17.64
N ALA A 279 53.66 -23.53 -17.04
CA ALA A 279 55.08 -23.31 -17.33
C ALA A 279 55.97 -24.50 -16.94
N PHE A 280 55.60 -25.28 -15.92
CA PHE A 280 56.26 -26.55 -15.58
C PHE A 280 55.85 -27.70 -16.50
N ALA A 281 54.66 -27.71 -17.05
CA ALA A 281 54.21 -28.73 -18.00
C ALA A 281 54.84 -28.56 -19.40
N ASP A 282 55.20 -27.36 -19.76
CA ASP A 282 55.85 -27.04 -21.04
C ASP A 282 57.38 -27.13 -21.02
N LEU A 283 58.00 -27.56 -19.90
CA LEU A 283 59.39 -27.85 -19.88
C LEU A 283 59.66 -29.10 -20.76
N PRO A 284 60.56 -29.00 -21.78
CA PRO A 284 60.78 -30.08 -22.69
C PRO A 284 61.37 -31.29 -21.88
N GLN A 285 60.73 -32.44 -22.03
CA GLN A 285 61.08 -33.71 -21.40
C GLN A 285 62.48 -34.20 -21.81
N SER A 286 63.29 -33.40 -22.53
CA SER A 286 64.64 -33.73 -23.00
C SER A 286 65.67 -33.75 -21.88
N ALA A 287 65.36 -33.49 -20.62
CA ALA A 287 66.32 -33.51 -19.51
C ALA A 287 66.30 -34.80 -18.66
N THR A 288 65.47 -35.79 -19.04
CA THR A 288 65.40 -37.07 -18.28
C THR A 288 66.20 -38.20 -18.85
N ASP A 289 66.95 -38.00 -19.96
CA ASP A 289 67.97 -38.97 -20.44
C ASP A 289 69.31 -38.72 -19.79
N VAL A 290 69.37 -38.84 -18.47
CA VAL A 290 70.62 -39.04 -17.76
C VAL A 290 70.82 -40.54 -17.67
N GLU A 291 71.76 -41.05 -18.54
CA GLU A 291 72.27 -42.40 -18.52
C GLU A 291 72.58 -42.82 -17.08
N PRO A 292 72.21 -44.04 -16.67
CA PRO A 292 72.63 -44.55 -15.37
C PRO A 292 74.16 -44.87 -15.40
N VAL A 293 74.94 -44.06 -14.73
CA VAL A 293 76.32 -44.33 -14.50
C VAL A 293 76.44 -45.68 -13.75
N SER A 294 76.96 -46.68 -14.49
CA SER A 294 77.38 -48.00 -14.01
C SER A 294 78.36 -47.83 -12.87
N THR A 295 77.96 -48.05 -11.63
CA THR A 295 78.90 -48.24 -10.52
C THR A 295 79.43 -49.68 -10.52
N ALA A 296 80.60 -49.80 -11.11
CA ALA A 296 81.42 -50.96 -10.99
C ALA A 296 81.85 -51.28 -9.55
N SER A 297 81.62 -52.52 -9.19
CA SER A 297 82.19 -53.31 -8.13
C SER A 297 83.63 -52.91 -7.68
N ALA A 298 83.78 -52.69 -6.37
CA ALA A 298 85.04 -53.03 -5.65
C ALA A 298 84.70 -53.19 -4.16
N GLY A 299 84.77 -54.37 -3.60
CA GLY A 299 85.92 -54.90 -2.95
C GLY A 299 85.66 -54.91 -1.45
N ARG A 300 85.24 -56.08 -0.89
CA ARG A 300 85.62 -56.53 0.52
C ARG A 300 87.10 -56.62 0.64
N PRO A 301 87.76 -56.39 1.81
CA PRO A 301 87.76 -57.35 2.91
C PRO A 301 87.92 -56.70 4.31
N GLY A 302 87.74 -57.59 5.33
CA GLY A 302 88.33 -57.47 6.70
C GLY A 302 87.27 -57.47 7.79
#